data_3ee7b7e16805ec2c23c6f78e8ec996ee
#
_entry.id   3ee7b7e16805ec2c23c6f78e8ec996ee
#
_cell.length_a   1.000
_cell.length_b   1.000
_cell.length_c   1.000
_cell.angle_alpha   90.00
_cell.angle_beta   90.00
_cell.angle_gamma   90.00
#
_symmetry.space_group_name_H-M   'P 1'
#
loop_
_entity.id
_entity.type
_entity.pdbx_description
1 polymer ?
#
loop_
_entity_poly.entity_id
_entity_poly.type
_entity_poly.pdbx_seq_one_letter_code
_entity_poly.pdbx_strand_id
1 'polypeptide(L)'
;MLGVNGQGKSNCLEAIGYISALRSFRTQLTKPLFQKNTNEFQLFYEIEHERLGLTQVELQIKEKHKVLLIDGDPVKRLADFIGLFPVVPLHSGDLMILRGSPSERRRFFDMTLASVDPDYFEALRMYHRTIQERNHLLKMRSKDLAFDAFEKELAKFAFSLVTKRKEGIGQISQILANVYKAFSEDNESPLLAYKPDTDLASVHDYEQFFAEQRKKDLIMGSTSRGPHRDDYVISLAIGGAKEYGSDGQQRGLSVALRMAQASLFELKLKI
;
A
#
# COMPACT_ATOMS: atom_id res chain seq x y z
N MET A 1 -9.84 24.25 -8.21
CA MET A 1 -11.05 23.93 -8.99
C MET A 1 -12.29 24.42 -8.26
N LEU A 2 -13.07 25.28 -8.88
CA LEU A 2 -14.36 25.76 -8.37
C LEU A 2 -15.48 25.23 -9.30
N GLY A 3 -16.67 24.96 -8.76
CA GLY A 3 -17.81 24.47 -9.56
C GLY A 3 -18.88 23.80 -8.69
N VAL A 4 -20.07 23.62 -9.24
CA VAL A 4 -21.22 22.98 -8.58
C VAL A 4 -20.93 21.50 -8.31
N ASN A 5 -21.61 20.89 -7.33
CA ASN A 5 -21.47 19.46 -7.03
C ASN A 5 -21.89 18.61 -8.26
N GLY A 6 -21.24 17.46 -8.43
CA GLY A 6 -21.50 16.57 -9.56
C GLY A 6 -20.76 16.89 -10.87
N GLN A 7 -19.98 17.95 -10.94
CA GLN A 7 -19.25 18.39 -12.16
C GLN A 7 -17.88 17.69 -12.38
N GLY A 8 -17.61 16.58 -11.72
CA GLY A 8 -16.39 15.81 -11.96
C GLY A 8 -15.11 16.31 -11.26
N LYS A 9 -15.18 17.32 -10.36
CA LYS A 9 -13.99 17.84 -9.65
C LYS A 9 -13.19 16.73 -8.95
N SER A 10 -13.87 15.81 -8.27
CA SER A 10 -13.25 14.67 -7.61
C SER A 10 -12.64 13.67 -8.59
N ASN A 11 -13.18 13.56 -9.81
CA ASN A 11 -12.63 12.69 -10.85
C ASN A 11 -11.31 13.27 -11.39
N CYS A 12 -11.21 14.61 -11.52
CA CYS A 12 -9.94 15.25 -11.88
C CYS A 12 -8.86 15.01 -10.81
N LEU A 13 -9.21 15.16 -9.52
CA LEU A 13 -8.27 14.84 -8.42
C LEU A 13 -7.89 13.36 -8.41
N GLU A 14 -8.85 12.49 -8.72
CA GLU A 14 -8.61 11.04 -8.83
C GLU A 14 -7.67 10.71 -9.98
N ALA A 15 -7.84 11.36 -11.14
CA ALA A 15 -6.92 11.24 -12.27
C ALA A 15 -5.50 11.70 -11.90
N ILE A 16 -5.35 12.87 -11.24
CA ILE A 16 -4.05 13.35 -10.75
C ILE A 16 -3.43 12.34 -9.79
N GLY A 17 -4.19 11.83 -8.82
CA GLY A 17 -3.69 10.85 -7.85
C GLY A 17 -3.35 9.49 -8.45
N TYR A 18 -3.91 9.16 -9.60
CA TYR A 18 -3.74 7.85 -10.24
C TYR A 18 -2.28 7.58 -10.65
N ILE A 19 -1.53 8.60 -11.04
CA ILE A 19 -0.15 8.47 -11.48
C ILE A 19 0.76 7.90 -10.38
N SER A 20 0.55 8.28 -9.13
CA SER A 20 1.44 7.90 -8.01
C SER A 20 1.47 6.39 -7.74
N ALA A 21 0.34 5.72 -7.88
CA ALA A 21 0.20 4.30 -7.50
C ALA A 21 -0.44 3.45 -8.60
N LEU A 22 -0.69 4.02 -9.78
CA LEU A 22 -1.35 3.39 -10.92
C LEU A 22 -2.70 2.75 -10.56
N ARG A 23 -3.41 3.38 -9.62
CA ARG A 23 -4.73 2.95 -9.12
C ARG A 23 -5.51 4.12 -8.52
N SER A 24 -6.82 3.97 -8.47
CA SER A 24 -7.68 4.93 -7.76
C SER A 24 -7.44 4.88 -6.25
N PHE A 25 -7.47 6.04 -5.59
CA PHE A 25 -7.52 6.14 -4.14
C PHE A 25 -8.94 5.99 -3.58
N ARG A 26 -9.98 6.06 -4.44
CA ARG A 26 -11.40 5.96 -4.05
C ARG A 26 -11.94 4.55 -4.18
N THR A 27 -11.47 3.78 -5.16
CA THR A 27 -11.97 2.42 -5.43
C THR A 27 -10.84 1.44 -5.75
N GLN A 28 -11.05 0.18 -5.39
CA GLN A 28 -10.13 -0.89 -5.75
C GLN A 28 -10.49 -1.52 -7.11
N LEU A 29 -11.70 -1.25 -7.60
CA LEU A 29 -12.21 -1.80 -8.84
C LEU A 29 -11.90 -0.84 -9.99
N THR A 30 -11.45 -1.39 -11.13
CA THR A 30 -11.19 -0.60 -12.34
C THR A 30 -12.48 -0.26 -13.09
N LYS A 31 -13.46 -1.16 -13.06
CA LYS A 31 -14.73 -1.01 -13.79
C LYS A 31 -15.48 0.30 -13.51
N PRO A 32 -15.58 0.81 -12.27
CA PRO A 32 -16.22 2.09 -11.99
C PRO A 32 -15.52 3.32 -12.58
N LEU A 33 -14.28 3.16 -13.05
CA LEU A 33 -13.49 4.24 -13.66
C LEU A 33 -13.77 4.38 -15.16
N PHE A 34 -14.37 3.36 -15.78
CA PHE A 34 -14.74 3.42 -17.20
C PHE A 34 -15.97 4.30 -17.41
N GLN A 35 -15.97 5.04 -18.50
CA GLN A 35 -17.17 5.71 -18.97
C GLN A 35 -18.24 4.65 -19.31
N LYS A 36 -19.50 4.99 -19.11
CA LYS A 36 -20.62 4.09 -19.46
C LYS A 36 -20.49 3.61 -20.92
N ASN A 37 -20.61 2.31 -21.12
CA ASN A 37 -20.45 1.61 -22.40
C ASN A 37 -19.03 1.60 -22.99
N THR A 38 -18.01 1.86 -22.18
CA THR A 38 -16.60 1.66 -22.54
C THR A 38 -15.94 0.65 -21.61
N ASN A 39 -14.80 0.12 -22.02
CA ASN A 39 -13.98 -0.81 -21.23
C ASN A 39 -12.51 -0.34 -21.15
N GLU A 40 -12.28 0.92 -21.47
CA GLU A 40 -10.95 1.53 -21.44
C GLU A 40 -11.02 3.01 -21.09
N PHE A 41 -9.90 3.53 -20.59
CA PHE A 41 -9.64 4.97 -20.49
C PHE A 41 -8.14 5.24 -20.63
N GLN A 42 -7.82 6.49 -20.94
CA GLN A 42 -6.46 6.99 -21.03
C GLN A 42 -6.27 8.17 -20.09
N LEU A 43 -5.09 8.27 -19.50
CA LEU A 43 -4.62 9.44 -18.78
C LEU A 43 -3.31 9.89 -19.40
N PHE A 44 -3.26 11.16 -19.70
CA PHE A 44 -2.07 11.81 -20.20
C PHE A 44 -1.65 12.90 -19.23
N TYR A 45 -0.38 12.90 -18.87
CA TYR A 45 0.20 13.87 -17.96
C TYR A 45 1.39 14.55 -18.63
N GLU A 46 1.48 15.84 -18.44
CA GLU A 46 2.67 16.64 -18.73
C GLU A 46 3.13 17.22 -17.39
N ILE A 47 4.32 16.87 -16.98
CA ILE A 47 4.82 17.13 -15.63
C ILE A 47 6.21 17.76 -15.74
N GLU A 48 6.39 18.91 -15.11
CA GLU A 48 7.71 19.46 -14.87
C GLU A 48 8.28 18.79 -13.62
N HIS A 49 9.26 17.91 -13.82
CA HIS A 49 9.89 17.14 -12.75
C HIS A 49 11.31 17.65 -12.50
N GLU A 50 11.68 17.90 -11.24
CA GLU A 50 12.96 18.52 -10.88
C GLU A 50 14.19 17.81 -11.46
N ARG A 51 14.16 16.47 -11.56
CA ARG A 51 15.29 15.66 -12.06
C ARG A 51 15.15 15.26 -13.52
N LEU A 52 13.93 15.06 -14.00
CA LEU A 52 13.67 14.56 -15.36
C LEU A 52 13.35 15.70 -16.34
N GLY A 53 13.09 16.91 -15.85
CA GLY A 53 12.61 18.01 -16.68
C GLY A 53 11.14 17.83 -17.07
N LEU A 54 10.75 18.42 -18.22
CA LEU A 54 9.42 18.26 -18.79
C LEU A 54 9.25 16.83 -19.26
N THR A 55 8.36 16.10 -18.62
CA THR A 55 8.17 14.66 -18.81
C THR A 55 6.72 14.38 -19.18
N GLN A 56 6.50 13.57 -20.20
CA GLN A 56 5.18 13.11 -20.61
C GLN A 56 4.95 11.68 -20.11
N VAL A 57 3.83 11.48 -19.42
CA VAL A 57 3.43 10.14 -18.97
C VAL A 57 2.08 9.79 -19.58
N GLU A 58 2.03 8.67 -20.28
CA GLU A 58 0.81 8.15 -20.87
C GLU A 58 0.46 6.82 -20.20
N LEU A 59 -0.78 6.73 -19.73
CA LEU A 59 -1.32 5.54 -19.11
C LEU A 59 -2.60 5.13 -19.84
N GLN A 60 -2.54 3.98 -20.52
CA GLN A 60 -3.69 3.35 -21.16
C GLN A 60 -4.16 2.17 -20.32
N ILE A 61 -5.43 2.19 -19.96
CA ILE A 61 -6.04 1.12 -19.17
C ILE A 61 -7.18 0.51 -19.93
N LYS A 62 -7.04 -0.77 -20.24
CA LYS A 62 -8.08 -1.65 -20.76
C LYS A 62 -8.40 -2.68 -19.67
N GLU A 63 -9.54 -3.35 -19.76
CA GLU A 63 -10.07 -4.25 -18.72
C GLU A 63 -9.01 -5.20 -18.11
N LYS A 64 -8.07 -5.72 -18.91
CA LYS A 64 -7.03 -6.68 -18.48
C LYS A 64 -5.59 -6.22 -18.75
N HIS A 65 -5.41 -5.06 -19.40
CA HIS A 65 -4.09 -4.61 -19.84
C HIS A 65 -3.87 -3.16 -19.43
N LYS A 66 -2.67 -2.90 -18.93
CA LYS A 66 -2.18 -1.56 -18.65
C LYS A 66 -0.93 -1.34 -19.49
N VAL A 67 -0.89 -0.23 -20.24
CA VAL A 67 0.28 0.24 -20.95
C VAL A 67 0.70 1.54 -20.28
N LEU A 68 1.95 1.66 -19.92
CA LEU A 68 2.54 2.83 -19.28
C LEU A 68 3.76 3.26 -20.08
N LEU A 69 3.74 4.51 -20.55
CA LEU A 69 4.83 5.10 -21.30
C LEU A 69 5.36 6.34 -20.57
N ILE A 70 6.66 6.59 -20.66
CA ILE A 70 7.32 7.83 -20.27
C ILE A 70 8.03 8.35 -21.52
N ASP A 71 7.71 9.56 -21.94
CA ASP A 71 8.27 10.20 -23.15
C ASP A 71 8.20 9.30 -24.41
N GLY A 72 7.13 8.50 -24.49
CA GLY A 72 6.89 7.55 -25.57
C GLY A 72 7.52 6.16 -25.35
N ASP A 73 8.41 5.99 -24.40
CA ASP A 73 9.08 4.72 -24.11
C ASP A 73 8.31 3.86 -23.10
N PRO A 74 8.13 2.55 -23.36
CA PRO A 74 7.45 1.66 -22.43
C PRO A 74 8.22 1.47 -21.10
N VAL A 75 7.52 1.63 -19.98
CA VAL A 75 8.08 1.32 -18.66
C VAL A 75 8.23 -0.19 -18.50
N LYS A 76 9.48 -0.67 -18.44
CA LYS A 76 9.82 -2.10 -18.35
C LYS A 76 9.57 -2.67 -16.96
N ARG A 77 9.83 -1.91 -15.90
CA ARG A 77 9.69 -2.34 -14.52
C ARG A 77 8.86 -1.31 -13.74
N LEU A 78 7.74 -1.75 -13.17
CA LEU A 78 6.89 -0.87 -12.35
C LEU A 78 7.62 -0.32 -11.11
N ALA A 79 8.60 -1.06 -10.59
CA ALA A 79 9.44 -0.61 -9.47
C ALA A 79 10.21 0.67 -9.78
N ASP A 80 10.57 0.88 -11.06
CA ASP A 80 11.30 2.08 -11.50
C ASP A 80 10.37 3.29 -11.69
N PHE A 81 9.08 3.05 -11.81
CA PHE A 81 8.05 4.09 -11.97
C PHE A 81 7.43 4.53 -10.64
N ILE A 82 7.14 3.55 -9.77
CA ILE A 82 6.52 3.84 -8.47
C ILE A 82 7.46 4.70 -7.63
N GLY A 83 6.96 5.84 -7.18
CA GLY A 83 7.75 6.84 -6.44
C GLY A 83 8.34 7.96 -7.30
N LEU A 84 8.31 7.89 -8.64
CA LEU A 84 8.77 9.00 -9.50
C LEU A 84 7.85 10.23 -9.39
N PHE A 85 6.54 10.00 -9.37
CA PHE A 85 5.53 11.06 -9.32
C PHE A 85 4.65 10.90 -8.07
N PRO A 86 5.18 11.25 -6.89
CA PRO A 86 4.47 11.04 -5.64
C PRO A 86 3.31 12.03 -5.51
N VAL A 87 2.12 11.51 -5.23
CA VAL A 87 0.92 12.28 -4.93
C VAL A 87 0.31 11.75 -3.65
N VAL A 88 0.02 12.64 -2.72
CA VAL A 88 -0.66 12.31 -1.46
C VAL A 88 -2.08 12.87 -1.50
N PRO A 89 -3.07 12.07 -1.91
CA PRO A 89 -4.45 12.49 -1.91
C PRO A 89 -5.01 12.54 -0.49
N LEU A 90 -5.68 13.62 -0.13
CA LEU A 90 -6.46 13.73 1.11
C LEU A 90 -7.95 13.69 0.77
N HIS A 91 -8.68 12.75 1.34
CA HIS A 91 -10.11 12.58 1.07
C HIS A 91 -10.88 11.98 2.27
N SER A 92 -12.20 12.09 2.26
CA SER A 92 -13.06 11.60 3.35
C SER A 92 -12.92 10.11 3.67
N GLY A 93 -12.49 9.30 2.70
CA GLY A 93 -12.23 7.87 2.88
C GLY A 93 -11.01 7.56 3.74
N ASP A 94 -10.15 8.54 4.04
CA ASP A 94 -8.94 8.32 4.86
C ASP A 94 -9.26 7.93 6.31
N LEU A 95 -10.46 8.25 6.80
CA LEU A 95 -10.95 7.72 8.07
C LEU A 95 -10.97 6.19 8.13
N MET A 96 -11.04 5.52 6.99
CA MET A 96 -10.99 4.04 6.93
C MET A 96 -9.61 3.48 7.29
N ILE A 97 -8.55 4.29 7.27
CA ILE A 97 -7.24 3.88 7.81
C ILE A 97 -7.36 3.60 9.31
N LEU A 98 -8.17 4.35 10.03
CA LEU A 98 -8.43 4.18 11.46
C LEU A 98 -9.59 3.22 11.73
N ARG A 99 -10.76 3.47 11.13
CA ARG A 99 -12.03 2.77 11.41
C ARG A 99 -12.16 1.44 10.68
N GLY A 100 -11.48 1.30 9.55
CA GLY A 100 -11.61 0.17 8.65
C GLY A 100 -10.97 -1.12 9.17
N SER A 101 -10.92 -2.08 8.28
CA SER A 101 -10.32 -3.39 8.53
C SER A 101 -8.78 -3.35 8.47
N PRO A 102 -8.09 -4.37 8.98
CA PRO A 102 -6.64 -4.52 8.80
C PRO A 102 -6.19 -4.42 7.34
N SER A 103 -7.02 -4.83 6.37
CA SER A 103 -6.68 -4.73 4.95
C SER A 103 -6.57 -3.28 4.46
N GLU A 104 -7.38 -2.35 4.99
CA GLU A 104 -7.28 -0.93 4.66
C GLU A 104 -5.97 -0.33 5.20
N ARG A 105 -5.61 -0.66 6.44
CA ARG A 105 -4.34 -0.22 7.04
C ARG A 105 -3.14 -0.78 6.28
N ARG A 106 -3.13 -2.09 5.98
CA ARG A 106 -2.07 -2.69 5.15
C ARG A 106 -1.95 -1.97 3.82
N ARG A 107 -3.06 -1.77 3.12
CA ARG A 107 -3.05 -1.07 1.83
C ARG A 107 -2.41 0.32 1.92
N PHE A 108 -2.75 1.10 2.94
CA PHE A 108 -2.20 2.43 3.14
C PHE A 108 -0.67 2.37 3.36
N PHE A 109 -0.22 1.57 4.33
CA PHE A 109 1.20 1.49 4.67
C PHE A 109 2.03 0.81 3.58
N ASP A 110 1.51 -0.26 2.96
CA ASP A 110 2.20 -0.93 1.85
C ASP A 110 2.39 0.01 0.65
N MET A 111 1.39 0.82 0.31
CA MET A 111 1.53 1.82 -0.74
C MET A 111 2.54 2.91 -0.37
N THR A 112 2.50 3.38 0.88
CA THR A 112 3.44 4.39 1.37
C THR A 112 4.89 3.89 1.29
N LEU A 113 5.15 2.69 1.81
CA LEU A 113 6.49 2.11 1.82
C LEU A 113 6.97 1.75 0.40
N ALA A 114 6.08 1.20 -0.43
CA ALA A 114 6.40 0.87 -1.82
C ALA A 114 6.79 2.09 -2.67
N SER A 115 6.25 3.26 -2.36
CA SER A 115 6.58 4.51 -3.08
C SER A 115 7.99 5.04 -2.77
N VAL A 116 8.59 4.65 -1.65
CA VAL A 116 9.90 5.16 -1.21
C VAL A 116 11.00 4.08 -1.19
N ASP A 117 10.64 2.83 -1.37
CA ASP A 117 11.56 1.69 -1.34
C ASP A 117 11.21 0.70 -2.48
N PRO A 118 11.95 0.75 -3.62
CA PRO A 118 11.73 -0.17 -4.75
C PRO A 118 11.92 -1.64 -4.38
N ASP A 119 12.80 -1.96 -3.43
CA ASP A 119 13.00 -3.34 -2.97
C ASP A 119 11.79 -3.83 -2.14
N TYR A 120 11.18 -2.90 -1.37
CA TYR A 120 9.91 -3.19 -0.68
C TYR A 120 8.80 -3.48 -1.68
N PHE A 121 8.67 -2.64 -2.71
CA PHE A 121 7.68 -2.83 -3.77
C PHE A 121 7.83 -4.19 -4.44
N GLU A 122 9.08 -4.57 -4.79
CA GLU A 122 9.34 -5.85 -5.45
C GLU A 122 9.07 -7.03 -4.51
N ALA A 123 9.49 -6.94 -3.24
CA ALA A 123 9.20 -7.98 -2.25
C ALA A 123 7.68 -8.15 -2.04
N LEU A 124 6.92 -7.05 -1.98
CA LEU A 124 5.47 -7.06 -1.84
C LEU A 124 4.80 -7.72 -3.05
N ARG A 125 5.23 -7.35 -4.26
CA ARG A 125 4.72 -7.90 -5.52
C ARG A 125 4.98 -9.41 -5.62
N MET A 126 6.22 -9.83 -5.32
CA MET A 126 6.61 -11.23 -5.37
C MET A 126 5.93 -12.04 -4.28
N TYR A 127 5.81 -11.52 -3.05
CA TYR A 127 5.07 -12.17 -1.98
C TYR A 127 3.61 -12.45 -2.38
N HIS A 128 2.93 -11.45 -2.94
CA HIS A 128 1.53 -11.63 -3.38
C HIS A 128 1.40 -12.62 -4.55
N ARG A 129 2.33 -12.65 -5.47
CA ARG A 129 2.35 -13.62 -6.55
C ARG A 129 2.56 -15.04 -6.00
N THR A 130 3.59 -15.23 -5.18
CA THR A 130 3.94 -16.54 -4.63
C THR A 130 2.82 -17.10 -3.74
N ILE A 131 2.13 -16.22 -2.95
CA ILE A 131 1.00 -16.67 -2.13
C ILE A 131 -0.20 -17.08 -3.00
N GLN A 132 -0.43 -16.44 -4.15
CA GLN A 132 -1.49 -16.86 -5.09
C GLN A 132 -1.19 -18.23 -5.70
N GLU A 133 0.05 -18.47 -6.13
CA GLU A 133 0.50 -19.77 -6.64
C GLU A 133 0.38 -20.86 -5.57
N ARG A 134 0.86 -20.60 -4.34
CA ARG A 134 0.70 -21.52 -3.21
C ARG A 134 -0.77 -21.81 -2.92
N ASN A 135 -1.62 -20.81 -2.91
CA ASN A 135 -3.06 -20.99 -2.69
C ASN A 135 -3.72 -21.80 -3.82
N HIS A 136 -3.24 -21.68 -5.06
CA HIS A 136 -3.71 -22.51 -6.16
C HIS A 136 -3.35 -23.99 -5.90
N LEU A 137 -2.10 -24.29 -5.50
CA LEU A 137 -1.67 -25.64 -5.14
C LEU A 137 -2.49 -26.22 -3.96
N LEU A 138 -2.78 -25.41 -2.94
CA LEU A 138 -3.59 -25.79 -1.79
C LEU A 138 -5.01 -26.22 -2.21
N LYS A 139 -5.64 -25.47 -3.12
CA LYS A 139 -6.98 -25.81 -3.66
C LYS A 139 -6.95 -27.08 -4.50
N MET A 140 -5.90 -27.27 -5.28
CA MET A 140 -5.71 -28.46 -6.13
C MET A 140 -5.27 -29.70 -5.34
N ARG A 141 -4.98 -29.56 -4.04
CA ARG A 141 -4.43 -30.61 -3.18
C ARG A 141 -3.20 -31.29 -3.79
N SER A 142 -2.31 -30.47 -4.33
CA SER A 142 -1.10 -30.93 -5.02
C SER A 142 -0.18 -31.71 -4.09
N LYS A 143 0.78 -32.47 -4.67
CA LYS A 143 1.76 -33.24 -3.91
C LYS A 143 2.79 -32.34 -3.23
N ASP A 144 3.38 -32.81 -2.12
CA ASP A 144 4.27 -32.05 -1.25
C ASP A 144 5.45 -31.37 -1.97
N LEU A 145 6.06 -32.04 -2.93
CA LEU A 145 7.23 -31.51 -3.66
C LEU A 145 6.96 -30.18 -4.37
N ALA A 146 5.72 -29.94 -4.79
CA ALA A 146 5.35 -28.69 -5.45
C ALA A 146 5.32 -27.50 -4.48
N PHE A 147 5.08 -27.75 -3.18
CA PHE A 147 5.02 -26.69 -2.18
C PHE A 147 6.41 -26.19 -1.77
N ASP A 148 7.41 -27.06 -1.70
CA ASP A 148 8.71 -26.73 -1.12
C ASP A 148 9.38 -25.55 -1.82
N ALA A 149 9.31 -25.49 -3.16
CA ALA A 149 9.86 -24.38 -3.94
C ALA A 149 9.12 -23.05 -3.64
N PHE A 150 7.78 -23.08 -3.61
CA PHE A 150 6.98 -21.87 -3.33
C PHE A 150 7.09 -21.41 -1.88
N GLU A 151 7.18 -22.33 -0.92
CA GLU A 151 7.33 -22.00 0.49
C GLU A 151 8.71 -21.40 0.79
N LYS A 152 9.75 -21.88 0.13
CA LYS A 152 11.09 -21.29 0.19
C LYS A 152 11.12 -19.86 -0.36
N GLU A 153 10.48 -19.64 -1.49
CA GLU A 153 10.37 -18.30 -2.07
C GLU A 153 9.49 -17.38 -1.22
N LEU A 154 8.36 -17.92 -0.73
CA LEU A 154 7.44 -17.19 0.15
C LEU A 154 8.12 -16.75 1.45
N ALA A 155 8.95 -17.61 2.04
CA ALA A 155 9.73 -17.34 3.25
C ALA A 155 10.68 -16.16 3.07
N LYS A 156 11.41 -16.12 1.94
CA LYS A 156 12.32 -15.03 1.59
C LYS A 156 11.59 -13.68 1.56
N PHE A 157 10.46 -13.63 0.86
CA PHE A 157 9.71 -12.38 0.73
C PHE A 157 8.95 -12.03 2.02
N ALA A 158 8.48 -13.01 2.80
CA ALA A 158 7.86 -12.79 4.09
C ALA A 158 8.83 -12.13 5.08
N PHE A 159 10.02 -12.67 5.20
CA PHE A 159 11.08 -12.10 6.05
C PHE A 159 11.45 -10.67 5.62
N SER A 160 11.66 -10.45 4.33
CA SER A 160 11.96 -9.12 3.79
C SER A 160 10.85 -8.11 4.11
N LEU A 161 9.58 -8.47 3.90
CA LEU A 161 8.44 -7.58 4.17
C LEU A 161 8.33 -7.22 5.65
N VAL A 162 8.43 -8.21 6.55
CA VAL A 162 8.31 -7.95 8.00
C VAL A 162 9.44 -7.05 8.48
N THR A 163 10.67 -7.29 8.04
CA THR A 163 11.82 -6.45 8.38
C THR A 163 11.62 -5.02 7.92
N LYS A 164 11.32 -4.83 6.63
CA LYS A 164 11.13 -3.49 6.04
C LYS A 164 9.90 -2.76 6.62
N ARG A 165 8.82 -3.47 6.96
CA ARG A 165 7.66 -2.89 7.66
C ARG A 165 8.03 -2.39 9.05
N LYS A 166 8.80 -3.15 9.83
CA LYS A 166 9.28 -2.71 11.16
C LYS A 166 10.05 -1.40 11.06
N GLU A 167 11.02 -1.34 10.14
CA GLU A 167 11.86 -0.17 9.92
C GLU A 167 11.04 1.03 9.45
N GLY A 168 10.24 0.86 8.41
CA GLY A 168 9.46 1.93 7.80
C GLY A 168 8.36 2.46 8.73
N ILE A 169 7.67 1.60 9.47
CA ILE A 169 6.66 2.04 10.44
C ILE A 169 7.28 2.76 11.62
N GLY A 170 8.48 2.36 12.06
CA GLY A 170 9.23 3.11 13.07
C GLY A 170 9.50 4.56 12.62
N GLN A 171 9.92 4.75 11.37
CA GLN A 171 10.13 6.08 10.78
C GLN A 171 8.83 6.88 10.68
N ILE A 172 7.77 6.26 10.13
CA ILE A 172 6.45 6.92 10.01
C ILE A 172 5.91 7.32 11.38
N SER A 173 6.07 6.49 12.41
CA SER A 173 5.61 6.77 13.77
C SER A 173 6.27 8.04 14.36
N GLN A 174 7.57 8.21 14.14
CA GLN A 174 8.29 9.40 14.58
C GLN A 174 7.80 10.66 13.85
N ILE A 175 7.64 10.58 12.51
CA ILE A 175 7.14 11.69 11.70
C ILE A 175 5.70 12.03 12.12
N LEU A 176 4.83 11.03 12.31
CA LEU A 176 3.44 11.20 12.72
C LEU A 176 3.33 11.94 14.05
N ALA A 177 4.15 11.57 15.03
CA ALA A 177 4.17 12.23 16.33
C ALA A 177 4.51 13.72 16.21
N ASN A 178 5.51 14.07 15.38
CA ASN A 178 5.91 15.46 15.15
C ASN A 178 4.84 16.25 14.39
N VAL A 179 4.27 15.68 13.34
CA VAL A 179 3.21 16.30 12.54
C VAL A 179 1.96 16.54 13.39
N TYR A 180 1.54 15.56 14.19
CA TYR A 180 0.33 15.68 14.99
C TYR A 180 0.44 16.78 16.05
N LYS A 181 1.61 16.93 16.69
CA LYS A 181 1.88 18.01 17.65
C LYS A 181 1.71 19.41 17.07
N ALA A 182 1.91 19.59 15.78
CA ALA A 182 1.84 20.90 15.14
C ALA A 182 0.40 21.47 15.09
N PHE A 183 -0.63 20.64 15.24
CA PHE A 183 -2.04 21.08 15.20
C PHE A 183 -2.92 20.47 16.29
N SER A 184 -2.36 19.66 17.18
CA SER A 184 -3.07 19.15 18.36
C SER A 184 -2.90 20.10 19.54
N GLU A 185 -4.01 20.58 20.10
CA GLU A 185 -4.00 21.46 21.27
C GLU A 185 -3.61 20.72 22.57
N ASP A 186 -3.80 19.41 22.61
CA ASP A 186 -3.72 18.59 23.83
C ASP A 186 -2.32 18.02 24.13
N ASN A 187 -1.26 18.41 23.43
CA ASN A 187 0.08 17.81 23.55
C ASN A 187 0.09 16.27 23.43
N GLU A 188 -0.97 15.67 22.91
CA GLU A 188 -1.05 14.25 22.67
C GLU A 188 -0.08 13.82 21.58
N SER A 189 0.59 12.70 21.77
CA SER A 189 1.42 12.08 20.74
C SER A 189 0.80 10.75 20.34
N PRO A 190 0.38 10.62 19.08
CA PRO A 190 -0.09 9.33 18.57
C PRO A 190 1.07 8.34 18.51
N LEU A 191 0.77 7.08 18.79
CA LEU A 191 1.67 5.96 18.60
C LEU A 191 1.17 5.12 17.41
N LEU A 192 2.05 4.87 16.45
CA LEU A 192 1.84 3.91 15.39
C LEU A 192 2.75 2.70 15.63
N ALA A 193 2.15 1.54 15.76
CA ALA A 193 2.86 0.29 15.98
C ALA A 193 2.53 -0.74 14.90
N TYR A 194 3.54 -1.41 14.38
CA TYR A 194 3.38 -2.55 13.48
C TYR A 194 3.15 -3.82 14.30
N LYS A 195 2.12 -4.58 13.93
CA LYS A 195 1.74 -5.85 14.58
C LYS A 195 1.82 -6.98 13.54
N PRO A 196 2.97 -7.64 13.41
CA PRO A 196 3.12 -8.78 12.51
C PRO A 196 2.25 -9.95 12.98
N ASP A 197 1.62 -10.66 12.03
CA ASP A 197 0.95 -11.94 12.31
C ASP A 197 1.97 -13.02 12.67
N THR A 198 3.14 -12.94 12.04
CA THR A 198 4.26 -13.87 12.26
C THR A 198 5.56 -13.07 12.21
N ASP A 199 6.35 -13.20 13.27
CA ASP A 199 7.61 -12.49 13.45
C ASP A 199 8.73 -13.50 13.77
N LEU A 200 9.53 -13.84 12.76
CA LEU A 200 10.58 -14.84 12.87
C LEU A 200 11.94 -14.22 12.56
N ALA A 201 12.98 -14.81 13.10
CA ALA A 201 14.33 -14.24 13.09
C ALA A 201 15.08 -14.42 11.76
N SER A 202 14.69 -15.41 10.95
CA SER A 202 15.41 -15.73 9.71
C SER A 202 14.49 -16.25 8.61
N VAL A 203 14.99 -16.24 7.37
CA VAL A 203 14.32 -16.87 6.23
C VAL A 203 14.11 -18.37 6.49
N HIS A 204 15.08 -19.04 7.10
CA HIS A 204 14.97 -20.47 7.41
C HIS A 204 13.82 -20.76 8.37
N ASP A 205 13.62 -19.93 9.40
CA ASP A 205 12.51 -20.09 10.32
C ASP A 205 11.15 -19.90 9.61
N TYR A 206 11.07 -18.98 8.66
CA TYR A 206 9.88 -18.82 7.79
C TYR A 206 9.66 -20.03 6.87
N GLU A 207 10.71 -20.65 6.34
CA GLU A 207 10.60 -21.88 5.53
C GLU A 207 9.98 -22.99 6.37
N GLN A 208 10.53 -23.26 7.56
CA GLN A 208 9.98 -24.24 8.50
C GLN A 208 8.54 -23.93 8.88
N PHE A 209 8.26 -22.69 9.21
CA PHE A 209 6.92 -22.24 9.57
C PHE A 209 5.88 -22.53 8.47
N PHE A 210 6.16 -22.19 7.21
CA PHE A 210 5.22 -22.45 6.12
C PHE A 210 5.04 -23.94 5.85
N ALA A 211 6.10 -24.74 5.98
CA ALA A 211 6.02 -26.19 5.85
C ALA A 211 5.15 -26.81 6.95
N GLU A 212 5.30 -26.37 8.21
CA GLU A 212 4.47 -26.83 9.32
C GLU A 212 2.99 -26.40 9.16
N GLN A 213 2.72 -25.18 8.67
CA GLN A 213 1.35 -24.69 8.42
C GLN A 213 0.68 -25.40 7.25
N ARG A 214 1.41 -26.09 6.34
CA ARG A 214 0.89 -26.71 5.11
C ARG A 214 -0.31 -27.60 5.38
N LYS A 215 -0.25 -28.46 6.40
CA LYS A 215 -1.36 -29.38 6.73
C LYS A 215 -2.66 -28.63 7.04
N LYS A 216 -2.58 -27.56 7.84
CA LYS A 216 -3.72 -26.71 8.17
C LYS A 216 -4.22 -25.96 6.96
N ASP A 217 -3.32 -25.41 6.17
CA ASP A 217 -3.63 -24.63 4.97
C ASP A 217 -4.27 -25.50 3.88
N LEU A 218 -3.88 -26.77 3.78
CA LEU A 218 -4.54 -27.76 2.87
C LEU A 218 -6.01 -27.99 3.25
N ILE A 219 -6.33 -28.01 4.54
CA ILE A 219 -7.71 -28.13 5.01
C ILE A 219 -8.49 -26.85 4.68
N MET A 220 -7.89 -25.68 4.86
CA MET A 220 -8.50 -24.37 4.61
C MET A 220 -8.54 -24.00 3.12
N GLY A 221 -7.74 -24.63 2.27
CA GLY A 221 -7.58 -24.29 0.85
C GLY A 221 -6.90 -22.94 0.62
N SER A 222 -6.23 -22.38 1.64
CA SER A 222 -5.56 -21.08 1.56
C SER A 222 -4.50 -20.91 2.64
N THR A 223 -3.48 -20.10 2.37
CA THR A 223 -2.46 -19.71 3.35
C THR A 223 -3.10 -18.90 4.47
N SER A 224 -3.06 -19.42 5.68
CA SER A 224 -3.78 -18.88 6.84
C SER A 224 -2.97 -17.85 7.65
N ARG A 225 -1.65 -17.89 7.58
CA ARG A 225 -0.73 -17.08 8.39
C ARG A 225 0.34 -16.40 7.51
N GLY A 226 0.90 -15.29 7.99
CA GLY A 226 2.00 -14.57 7.36
C GLY A 226 1.70 -13.07 7.09
N PRO A 227 2.60 -12.33 6.42
CA PRO A 227 2.52 -10.87 6.22
C PRO A 227 1.21 -10.34 5.65
N HIS A 228 0.46 -11.13 4.90
CA HIS A 228 -0.86 -10.76 4.39
C HIS A 228 -1.96 -10.70 5.48
N ARG A 229 -1.62 -11.09 6.73
CA ARG A 229 -2.48 -11.04 7.92
C ARG A 229 -2.02 -10.00 8.95
N ASP A 230 -0.90 -9.34 8.71
CA ASP A 230 -0.39 -8.30 9.60
C ASP A 230 -1.40 -7.18 9.85
N ASP A 231 -1.20 -6.46 10.95
CA ASP A 231 -1.99 -5.28 11.26
C ASP A 231 -1.10 -4.13 11.76
N TYR A 232 -1.71 -2.96 11.86
CA TYR A 232 -1.11 -1.74 12.39
C TYR A 232 -2.04 -1.14 13.43
N VAL A 233 -1.47 -0.80 14.58
CA VAL A 233 -2.22 -0.20 15.69
C VAL A 233 -1.88 1.28 15.76
N ILE A 234 -2.92 2.11 15.75
CA ILE A 234 -2.80 3.54 15.92
C ILE A 234 -3.51 3.89 17.22
N SER A 235 -2.79 4.47 18.16
CA SER A 235 -3.31 4.80 19.49
C SER A 235 -2.97 6.23 19.89
N LEU A 236 -3.79 6.78 20.77
CA LEU A 236 -3.58 7.99 21.54
C LEU A 236 -3.29 7.62 23.01
N ALA A 237 -3.02 8.60 23.85
CA ALA A 237 -2.77 8.36 25.29
C ALA A 237 -3.91 7.60 25.98
N ILE A 238 -5.16 7.83 25.54
CA ILE A 238 -6.38 7.18 26.05
C ILE A 238 -6.57 5.72 25.58
N GLY A 239 -5.76 5.24 24.61
CA GLY A 239 -5.90 3.90 24.03
C GLY A 239 -6.00 3.88 22.52
N GLY A 240 -6.54 2.82 21.94
CA GLY A 240 -6.72 2.67 20.48
C GLY A 240 -7.55 3.80 19.89
N ALA A 241 -7.01 4.47 18.87
CA ALA A 241 -7.69 5.62 18.25
C ALA A 241 -9.04 5.26 17.63
N LYS A 242 -9.22 4.01 17.21
CA LYS A 242 -10.49 3.52 16.65
C LYS A 242 -11.59 3.44 17.72
N GLU A 243 -11.25 2.94 18.89
CA GLU A 243 -12.20 2.62 19.97
C GLU A 243 -12.47 3.82 20.88
N TYR A 244 -11.44 4.62 21.15
CA TYR A 244 -11.48 5.65 22.19
C TYR A 244 -11.35 7.07 21.64
N GLY A 245 -10.83 7.24 20.43
CA GLY A 245 -10.68 8.58 19.84
C GLY A 245 -12.01 9.22 19.49
N SER A 246 -12.19 10.50 19.84
CA SER A 246 -13.32 11.31 19.37
C SER A 246 -13.32 11.43 17.84
N ASP A 247 -14.46 11.81 17.25
CA ASP A 247 -14.55 12.04 15.80
C ASP A 247 -13.54 13.10 15.32
N GLY A 248 -13.31 14.14 16.10
CA GLY A 248 -12.32 15.18 15.82
C GLY A 248 -10.90 14.63 15.84
N GLN A 249 -10.53 13.88 16.88
CA GLN A 249 -9.22 13.23 17.00
C GLN A 249 -8.97 12.25 15.86
N GLN A 250 -9.96 11.43 15.49
CA GLN A 250 -9.82 10.48 14.38
C GLN A 250 -9.64 11.20 13.02
N ARG A 251 -10.36 12.30 12.79
CA ARG A 251 -10.16 13.12 11.58
C ARG A 251 -8.79 13.78 11.59
N GLY A 252 -8.37 14.37 12.70
CA GLY A 252 -7.03 14.92 12.86
C GLY A 252 -5.93 13.91 12.61
N LEU A 253 -6.05 12.69 13.17
CA LEU A 253 -5.12 11.59 12.93
C LEU A 253 -5.08 11.14 11.47
N SER A 254 -6.23 11.08 10.77
CA SER A 254 -6.25 10.70 9.36
C SER A 254 -5.53 11.73 8.48
N VAL A 255 -5.67 13.02 8.80
CA VAL A 255 -4.91 14.10 8.14
C VAL A 255 -3.42 13.99 8.48
N ALA A 256 -3.08 13.79 9.76
CA ALA A 256 -1.70 13.63 10.21
C ALA A 256 -0.98 12.46 9.55
N LEU A 257 -1.67 11.33 9.35
CA LEU A 257 -1.12 10.19 8.62
C LEU A 257 -0.79 10.53 7.16
N ARG A 258 -1.63 11.32 6.49
CA ARG A 258 -1.35 11.80 5.13
C ARG A 258 -0.20 12.81 5.10
N MET A 259 -0.15 13.71 6.06
CA MET A 259 0.98 14.64 6.18
C MET A 259 2.28 13.88 6.50
N ALA A 260 2.23 12.87 7.38
CA ALA A 260 3.39 12.03 7.65
C ALA A 260 3.85 11.23 6.41
N GLN A 261 2.91 10.78 5.57
CA GLN A 261 3.21 10.18 4.27
C GLN A 261 3.93 11.17 3.35
N ALA A 262 3.44 12.43 3.25
CA ALA A 262 4.05 13.47 2.44
C ALA A 262 5.47 13.78 2.94
N SER A 263 5.66 13.97 4.25
CA SER A 263 6.97 14.22 4.84
C SER A 263 7.95 13.05 4.65
N LEU A 264 7.45 11.80 4.67
CA LEU A 264 8.29 10.64 4.35
C LEU A 264 8.73 10.68 2.88
N PHE A 265 7.84 11.05 1.95
CA PHE A 265 8.16 11.17 0.53
C PHE A 265 9.21 12.26 0.31
N GLU A 266 9.03 13.44 0.88
CA GLU A 266 10.01 14.54 0.83
C GLU A 266 11.38 14.08 1.34
N LEU A 267 11.42 13.42 2.50
CA LEU A 267 12.67 12.93 3.09
C LEU A 267 13.39 11.88 2.25
N LYS A 268 12.64 10.92 1.69
CA LYS A 268 13.21 9.74 1.01
C LYS A 268 13.47 9.99 -0.48
N LEU A 269 12.61 10.72 -1.13
CA LEU A 269 12.68 10.98 -2.57
C LEU A 269 13.49 12.24 -2.88
N LYS A 270 13.78 13.06 -1.86
CA LYS A 270 14.56 14.32 -1.96
C LYS A 270 13.90 15.30 -2.95
N ILE A 271 12.61 15.50 -2.76
CA ILE A 271 11.76 16.43 -3.52
C ILE A 271 11.32 17.56 -2.61
#